data_31a3c696ce7f90e90f9affe8750df110
#
_entry.id   31a3c696ce7f90e90f9affe8750df110
#
_cell.length_a   1.000
_cell.length_b   1.000
_cell.length_c   1.000
_cell.angle_alpha   90.00
_cell.angle_beta   90.00
_cell.angle_gamma   90.00
#
_symmetry.space_group_name_H-M   'P 1'
#
loop_
_entity.id
_entity.type
_entity.pdbx_description
1 polymer ?
#
loop_
_entity_poly.entity_id
_entity_poly.type
_entity_poly.pdbx_seq_one_letter_code
_entity_poly.pdbx_strand_id
1 'polypeptide(L)'
;MNDTATAHELSASRTLWDLLARRADLTPGRRVLLQDDRALTFGELRESAERVAAGLHDMGVRPGTVVAWQLPTRLETAVLSFALARLGAVQSPVIPFYRDREVGFALRESKAEFFAVPGVWRGFDHGEMARRLGAKGVFEAYDELPDGDPAVLPPPPAEGTSVRWIYWTSGTTSDPKGVLHTDRSLIAGGSCLAHALRLTADDVGSMAFPYAHIAGPDYTVMLLLYGFPAVMFEHFALPDALDGYRRHGVTVAGGSTAFYSMFLAEQRKRPDTPLIPSLRLLAGGGAPKPPEVYHAVVREMGVQLTHGYGMTEVPMITMGAPDDTAENLATTEGRPPEGMRIRVVEGEVRLRGEAVCQGYLDPAQTADAFDAEGFLRTGDLGHVTDSGHLVLTGRLKDVIIRKGENVSAKEIEDLLAAHPAVGDVAVIGLPDAERGELVCAVVERAPGAGEPLTLTAMASYLRAGGLSVHKLPERLEVVDALPRNETLRKVLKYKLRERFAD
;
A
#
# COMPACT_ATOMS: atom_id res chain seq x y z
N MET A 1 -6.40 30.67 -5.36
CA MET A 1 -5.08 30.19 -5.84
C MET A 1 -5.31 28.89 -6.58
N ASN A 2 -4.58 28.62 -7.65
CA ASN A 2 -4.74 27.36 -8.37
C ASN A 2 -4.14 26.25 -7.50
N ASP A 3 -4.94 25.22 -7.15
CA ASP A 3 -4.56 24.13 -6.23
C ASP A 3 -3.26 23.43 -6.66
N THR A 4 -3.06 23.29 -7.97
CA THR A 4 -1.85 22.68 -8.55
C THR A 4 -0.58 23.53 -8.29
N ALA A 5 -0.65 24.87 -8.40
CA ALA A 5 0.50 25.71 -8.12
C ALA A 5 0.87 25.66 -6.64
N THR A 6 -0.12 25.72 -5.74
CA THR A 6 0.09 25.57 -4.30
C THR A 6 0.69 24.20 -3.96
N ALA A 7 0.17 23.11 -4.56
CA ALA A 7 0.71 21.77 -4.34
C ALA A 7 2.17 21.66 -4.82
N HIS A 8 2.50 22.27 -5.96
CA HIS A 8 3.89 22.30 -6.45
C HIS A 8 4.83 23.05 -5.49
N GLU A 9 4.42 24.21 -4.96
CA GLU A 9 5.23 24.94 -3.96
C GLU A 9 5.41 24.14 -2.67
N LEU A 10 4.36 23.44 -2.21
CA LEU A 10 4.40 22.60 -1.02
C LEU A 10 5.26 21.34 -1.21
N SER A 11 5.30 20.77 -2.42
CA SER A 11 6.14 19.58 -2.70
C SER A 11 7.65 19.87 -2.55
N ALA A 12 8.05 21.14 -2.58
CA ALA A 12 9.40 21.58 -2.27
C ALA A 12 9.73 21.60 -0.77
N SER A 13 8.77 21.24 0.11
CA SER A 13 9.01 21.13 1.56
C SER A 13 10.15 20.16 1.85
N ARG A 14 10.99 20.53 2.82
CA ARG A 14 12.20 19.73 3.12
C ARG A 14 11.90 18.50 3.95
N THR A 15 10.96 18.60 4.89
CA THR A 15 10.56 17.53 5.80
C THR A 15 9.05 17.37 5.82
N LEU A 16 8.54 16.25 6.31
CA LEU A 16 7.09 16.06 6.53
C LEU A 16 6.54 17.06 7.55
N TRP A 17 7.34 17.42 8.55
CA TRP A 17 6.96 18.49 9.49
C TRP A 17 6.85 19.86 8.79
N ASP A 18 7.83 20.23 7.97
CA ASP A 18 7.78 21.46 7.18
C ASP A 18 6.55 21.51 6.27
N LEU A 19 6.22 20.39 5.63
CA LEU A 19 5.03 20.26 4.79
C LEU A 19 3.73 20.50 5.58
N LEU A 20 3.58 19.89 6.77
CA LEU A 20 2.44 20.12 7.65
C LEU A 20 2.38 21.58 8.11
N ALA A 21 3.48 22.13 8.58
CA ALA A 21 3.53 23.49 9.08
C ALA A 21 3.10 24.51 8.02
N ARG A 22 3.66 24.41 6.81
CA ARG A 22 3.31 25.27 5.66
C ARG A 22 1.84 25.12 5.24
N ARG A 23 1.31 23.88 5.21
CA ARG A 23 -0.11 23.66 4.93
C ARG A 23 -1.01 24.23 6.01
N ALA A 24 -0.67 24.06 7.29
CA ALA A 24 -1.40 24.63 8.41
C ALA A 24 -1.41 26.18 8.39
N ASP A 25 -0.31 26.81 7.98
CA ASP A 25 -0.26 28.26 7.79
C ASP A 25 -1.18 28.73 6.66
N LEU A 26 -1.29 27.96 5.58
CA LEU A 26 -2.13 28.30 4.43
C LEU A 26 -3.63 28.13 4.70
N THR A 27 -4.01 27.05 5.37
CA THR A 27 -5.43 26.69 5.55
C THR A 27 -5.71 26.06 6.93
N PRO A 28 -5.43 26.79 8.05
CA PRO A 28 -5.48 26.23 9.40
C PRO A 28 -6.84 25.63 9.77
N GLY A 29 -7.93 26.24 9.36
CA GLY A 29 -9.30 25.82 9.70
C GLY A 29 -9.89 24.75 8.78
N ARG A 30 -9.18 24.31 7.73
CA ARG A 30 -9.67 23.21 6.89
C ARG A 30 -9.46 21.86 7.57
N ARG A 31 -10.46 20.97 7.45
CA ARG A 31 -10.36 19.60 7.96
C ARG A 31 -9.33 18.81 7.16
N VAL A 32 -8.62 17.93 7.85
CA VAL A 32 -7.61 17.02 7.24
C VAL A 32 -7.94 15.56 7.51
N LEU A 33 -8.30 15.20 8.73
CA LEU A 33 -8.59 13.83 9.12
C LEU A 33 -9.97 13.75 9.78
N LEU A 34 -10.74 12.76 9.38
CA LEU A 34 -12.10 12.51 9.84
C LEU A 34 -12.17 11.07 10.39
N GLN A 35 -12.69 10.89 11.61
CA GLN A 35 -12.89 9.58 12.20
C GLN A 35 -14.18 9.58 13.00
N ASP A 36 -15.16 8.81 12.59
CA ASP A 36 -16.49 8.79 13.17
C ASP A 36 -17.10 10.21 13.23
N ASP A 37 -17.39 10.74 14.43
CA ASP A 37 -17.87 12.09 14.65
C ASP A 37 -16.77 13.09 15.00
N ARG A 38 -15.50 12.65 15.00
CA ARG A 38 -14.31 13.45 15.31
C ARG A 38 -13.64 13.93 14.02
N ALA A 39 -13.03 15.09 14.09
CA ALA A 39 -12.26 15.64 13.00
C ALA A 39 -11.05 16.42 13.55
N LEU A 40 -9.98 16.49 12.78
CA LEU A 40 -8.89 17.44 12.98
C LEU A 40 -8.80 18.36 11.76
N THR A 41 -8.57 19.63 12.02
CA THR A 41 -8.12 20.60 11.02
C THR A 41 -6.60 20.56 10.87
N PHE A 42 -6.03 21.19 9.83
CA PHE A 42 -4.58 21.27 9.68
C PHE A 42 -3.92 22.02 10.84
N GLY A 43 -4.56 23.07 11.37
CA GLY A 43 -4.09 23.79 12.55
C GLY A 43 -4.08 22.89 13.80
N GLU A 44 -5.19 22.22 14.09
CA GLU A 44 -5.32 21.31 15.24
C GLU A 44 -4.36 20.13 15.15
N LEU A 45 -4.13 19.57 13.95
CA LEU A 45 -3.15 18.49 13.75
C LEU A 45 -1.73 18.98 14.11
N ARG A 46 -1.34 20.18 13.64
CA ARG A 46 -0.04 20.77 13.98
C ARG A 46 0.09 21.01 15.48
N GLU A 47 -0.88 21.69 16.09
CA GLU A 47 -0.86 22.03 17.52
C GLU A 47 -0.83 20.78 18.41
N SER A 48 -1.66 19.76 18.08
CA SER A 48 -1.64 18.48 18.78
C SER A 48 -0.30 17.77 18.63
N ALA A 49 0.27 17.75 17.43
CA ALA A 49 1.57 17.15 17.21
C ALA A 49 2.71 17.87 17.96
N GLU A 50 2.67 19.18 18.11
CA GLU A 50 3.66 19.93 18.92
C GLU A 50 3.55 19.61 20.40
N ARG A 51 2.34 19.51 20.96
CA ARG A 51 2.13 19.11 22.35
C ARG A 51 2.61 17.70 22.62
N VAL A 52 2.27 16.76 21.73
CA VAL A 52 2.72 15.36 21.82
C VAL A 52 4.24 15.28 21.66
N ALA A 53 4.83 16.06 20.76
CA ALA A 53 6.27 16.12 20.62
C ALA A 53 6.96 16.63 21.91
N ALA A 54 6.38 17.60 22.62
CA ALA A 54 6.90 18.05 23.90
C ALA A 54 6.83 16.97 24.97
N GLY A 55 5.72 16.24 25.09
CA GLY A 55 5.60 15.10 26.01
C GLY A 55 6.61 13.98 25.68
N LEU A 56 6.79 13.65 24.40
CA LEU A 56 7.81 12.69 23.97
C LEU A 56 9.24 13.19 24.26
N HIS A 57 9.48 14.49 24.09
CA HIS A 57 10.76 15.11 24.44
C HIS A 57 11.06 14.97 25.94
N ASP A 58 10.07 15.16 26.80
CA ASP A 58 10.20 14.97 28.26
C ASP A 58 10.45 13.51 28.61
N MET A 59 9.91 12.56 27.86
CA MET A 59 10.22 11.14 27.98
C MET A 59 11.64 10.78 27.53
N GLY A 60 12.35 11.68 26.87
CA GLY A 60 13.73 11.48 26.39
C GLY A 60 13.88 11.22 24.89
N VAL A 61 12.83 11.32 24.11
CA VAL A 61 12.92 11.21 22.64
C VAL A 61 13.69 12.44 22.07
N ARG A 62 14.67 12.18 21.23
CA ARG A 62 15.57 13.18 20.64
C ARG A 62 15.70 12.94 19.14
N PRO A 63 16.27 13.88 18.35
CA PRO A 63 16.58 13.64 16.96
C PRO A 63 17.41 12.37 16.78
N GLY A 64 16.94 11.46 15.90
CA GLY A 64 17.59 10.18 15.64
C GLY A 64 17.19 9.04 16.61
N THR A 65 16.50 9.30 17.71
CA THR A 65 15.93 8.24 18.55
C THR A 65 14.98 7.36 17.73
N VAL A 66 15.14 6.05 17.82
CA VAL A 66 14.27 5.11 17.11
C VAL A 66 13.04 4.81 17.96
N VAL A 67 11.88 5.18 17.45
CA VAL A 67 10.58 4.92 18.07
C VAL A 67 9.79 3.98 17.16
N ALA A 68 9.62 2.74 17.62
CA ALA A 68 8.67 1.81 16.99
C ALA A 68 7.25 2.14 17.48
N TRP A 69 6.27 1.88 16.62
CA TRP A 69 4.88 1.99 17.01
C TRP A 69 4.02 0.98 16.25
N GLN A 70 3.08 0.36 16.96
CA GLN A 70 2.14 -0.62 16.43
C GLN A 70 0.72 -0.19 16.76
N LEU A 71 0.19 0.77 16.02
CA LEU A 71 -1.06 1.44 16.29
C LEU A 71 -2.06 1.26 15.14
N PRO A 72 -3.38 1.18 15.44
CA PRO A 72 -4.41 1.18 14.40
C PRO A 72 -4.51 2.54 13.68
N THR A 73 -5.28 2.58 12.60
CA THR A 73 -5.51 3.80 11.79
C THR A 73 -6.48 4.73 12.51
N ARG A 74 -5.94 5.67 13.30
CA ARG A 74 -6.68 6.63 14.13
C ARG A 74 -6.08 8.03 14.04
N LEU A 75 -6.84 9.03 14.50
CA LEU A 75 -6.36 10.41 14.61
C LEU A 75 -5.09 10.49 15.47
N GLU A 76 -5.09 9.77 16.61
CA GLU A 76 -3.96 9.72 17.55
C GLU A 76 -2.68 9.17 16.88
N THR A 77 -2.80 8.17 16.03
CA THR A 77 -1.67 7.61 15.28
C THR A 77 -1.04 8.62 14.32
N ALA A 78 -1.87 9.39 13.62
CA ALA A 78 -1.39 10.46 12.75
C ALA A 78 -0.72 11.58 13.56
N VAL A 79 -1.31 11.99 14.68
CA VAL A 79 -0.73 13.00 15.59
C VAL A 79 0.63 12.54 16.11
N LEU A 80 0.74 11.28 16.60
CA LEU A 80 2.01 10.71 17.07
C LEU A 80 3.06 10.71 15.97
N SER A 81 2.69 10.30 14.75
CA SER A 81 3.61 10.26 13.60
C SER A 81 4.16 11.64 13.28
N PHE A 82 3.32 12.68 13.26
CA PHE A 82 3.79 14.06 13.07
C PHE A 82 4.58 14.62 14.25
N ALA A 83 4.27 14.21 15.48
CA ALA A 83 5.06 14.58 16.66
C ALA A 83 6.49 13.99 16.57
N LEU A 84 6.62 12.75 16.14
CA LEU A 84 7.94 12.13 15.89
C LEU A 84 8.69 12.83 14.74
N ALA A 85 7.99 13.20 13.66
CA ALA A 85 8.57 13.98 12.57
C ALA A 85 9.02 15.38 13.06
N ARG A 86 8.24 16.03 13.96
CA ARG A 86 8.60 17.31 14.60
C ARG A 86 9.90 17.24 15.38
N LEU A 87 10.14 16.12 16.06
CA LEU A 87 11.37 15.87 16.83
C LEU A 87 12.54 15.38 15.96
N GLY A 88 12.31 14.96 14.72
CA GLY A 88 13.33 14.30 13.91
C GLY A 88 13.72 12.91 14.41
N ALA A 89 12.81 12.23 15.10
CA ALA A 89 12.95 10.84 15.49
C ALA A 89 12.90 9.91 14.27
N VAL A 90 13.47 8.72 14.38
CA VAL A 90 13.34 7.67 13.38
C VAL A 90 12.13 6.81 13.72
N GLN A 91 11.16 6.76 12.84
CA GLN A 91 9.94 6.00 13.02
C GLN A 91 10.09 4.57 12.48
N SER A 92 9.67 3.57 13.25
CA SER A 92 9.60 2.18 12.83
C SER A 92 8.15 1.68 12.98
N PRO A 93 7.26 2.02 12.01
CA PRO A 93 5.88 1.56 12.01
C PRO A 93 5.79 0.05 11.83
N VAL A 94 4.97 -0.59 12.67
CA VAL A 94 4.70 -2.02 12.62
C VAL A 94 3.21 -2.24 12.39
N ILE A 95 2.87 -3.09 11.44
CA ILE A 95 1.48 -3.37 11.09
C ILE A 95 0.73 -3.92 12.31
N PRO A 96 -0.48 -3.40 12.65
CA PRO A 96 -1.20 -3.75 13.88
C PRO A 96 -1.54 -5.24 14.04
N PHE A 97 -1.62 -5.98 12.92
CA PHE A 97 -1.95 -7.41 12.93
C PHE A 97 -0.74 -8.32 13.15
N TYR A 98 0.49 -7.81 13.13
CA TYR A 98 1.70 -8.58 13.39
C TYR A 98 1.76 -9.00 14.86
N ARG A 99 2.44 -10.10 15.13
CA ARG A 99 2.53 -10.72 16.46
C ARG A 99 4.00 -10.90 16.85
N ASP A 100 4.25 -11.66 17.89
CA ASP A 100 5.54 -11.82 18.54
C ASP A 100 6.73 -11.99 17.59
N ARG A 101 6.57 -12.77 16.54
CA ARG A 101 7.67 -13.05 15.60
C ARG A 101 8.08 -11.78 14.83
N GLU A 102 7.14 -11.17 14.13
CA GLU A 102 7.39 -10.01 13.28
C GLU A 102 7.72 -8.77 14.12
N VAL A 103 6.98 -8.56 15.21
CA VAL A 103 7.20 -7.45 16.13
C VAL A 103 8.55 -7.56 16.81
N GLY A 104 8.88 -8.75 17.35
CA GLY A 104 10.17 -9.00 17.98
C GLY A 104 11.35 -8.83 17.04
N PHE A 105 11.19 -9.23 15.76
CA PHE A 105 12.17 -8.98 14.72
C PHE A 105 12.34 -7.48 14.49
N ALA A 106 11.24 -6.76 14.24
CA ALA A 106 11.28 -5.31 13.97
C ALA A 106 11.95 -4.52 15.10
N LEU A 107 11.61 -4.82 16.36
CA LEU A 107 12.19 -4.14 17.53
C LEU A 107 13.69 -4.38 17.65
N ARG A 108 14.16 -5.61 17.43
CA ARG A 108 15.60 -5.94 17.53
C ARG A 108 16.41 -5.28 16.41
N GLU A 109 15.95 -5.45 15.16
CA GLU A 109 16.70 -4.97 14.00
C GLU A 109 16.72 -3.43 13.92
N SER A 110 15.60 -2.76 14.24
CA SER A 110 15.54 -1.30 14.31
C SER A 110 16.29 -0.74 15.53
N LYS A 111 16.58 -1.56 16.53
CA LYS A 111 17.13 -1.13 17.82
C LYS A 111 16.22 -0.09 18.51
N ALA A 112 14.91 -0.27 18.43
CA ALA A 112 13.93 0.65 18.96
C ALA A 112 14.19 0.94 20.46
N GLU A 113 14.23 2.22 20.80
CA GLU A 113 14.42 2.70 22.16
C GLU A 113 13.09 2.93 22.87
N PHE A 114 12.03 3.20 22.08
CA PHE A 114 10.66 3.34 22.56
C PHE A 114 9.73 2.50 21.69
N PHE A 115 8.63 2.05 22.29
CA PHE A 115 7.60 1.30 21.59
C PHE A 115 6.19 1.75 22.02
N ALA A 116 5.47 2.41 21.10
CA ALA A 116 4.10 2.83 21.29
C ALA A 116 3.12 1.71 20.90
N VAL A 117 2.19 1.37 21.79
CA VAL A 117 1.21 0.30 21.59
C VAL A 117 -0.20 0.78 21.96
N PRO A 118 -1.28 0.15 21.46
CA PRO A 118 -2.65 0.55 21.77
C PRO A 118 -3.19 -0.02 23.10
N GLY A 119 -2.36 -0.69 23.91
CA GLY A 119 -2.87 -1.48 25.03
C GLY A 119 -3.62 -2.72 24.53
N VAL A 120 -4.87 -2.92 24.98
CA VAL A 120 -5.72 -4.00 24.46
C VAL A 120 -6.50 -3.53 23.24
N TRP A 121 -6.22 -4.12 22.09
CA TRP A 121 -6.91 -3.80 20.85
C TRP A 121 -7.44 -5.07 20.18
N ARG A 122 -8.74 -5.08 19.82
CA ARG A 122 -9.44 -6.22 19.22
C ARG A 122 -9.22 -7.54 19.97
N GLY A 123 -9.24 -7.48 21.31
CA GLY A 123 -9.08 -8.64 22.17
C GLY A 123 -7.64 -9.14 22.34
N PHE A 124 -6.65 -8.43 21.78
CA PHE A 124 -5.24 -8.77 21.96
C PHE A 124 -4.51 -7.69 22.79
N ASP A 125 -3.76 -8.12 23.80
CA ASP A 125 -2.96 -7.23 24.66
C ASP A 125 -1.57 -7.01 24.06
N HIS A 126 -1.40 -5.85 23.39
CA HIS A 126 -0.14 -5.44 22.77
C HIS A 126 0.88 -5.00 23.83
N GLY A 127 0.43 -4.48 24.95
CA GLY A 127 1.29 -4.10 26.07
C GLY A 127 1.96 -5.32 26.72
N GLU A 128 1.21 -6.41 26.90
CA GLU A 128 1.77 -7.67 27.40
C GLU A 128 2.74 -8.28 26.39
N MET A 129 2.40 -8.27 25.10
CA MET A 129 3.33 -8.71 24.05
C MET A 129 4.62 -7.89 24.09
N ALA A 130 4.54 -6.56 24.20
CA ALA A 130 5.72 -5.70 24.26
C ALA A 130 6.62 -6.04 25.45
N ARG A 131 6.04 -6.27 26.64
CA ARG A 131 6.77 -6.71 27.85
C ARG A 131 7.44 -8.06 27.65
N ARG A 132 6.72 -9.04 27.08
CA ARG A 132 7.23 -10.40 26.80
C ARG A 132 8.40 -10.37 25.81
N LEU A 133 8.37 -9.47 24.86
CA LEU A 133 9.46 -9.25 23.88
C LEU A 133 10.63 -8.44 24.43
N GLY A 134 10.54 -7.95 25.67
CA GLY A 134 11.58 -7.12 26.27
C GLY A 134 11.75 -5.76 25.59
N ALA A 135 10.67 -5.21 25.03
CA ALA A 135 10.68 -3.88 24.41
C ALA A 135 11.05 -2.80 25.42
N LYS A 136 11.82 -1.81 24.99
CA LYS A 136 12.22 -0.67 25.79
C LYS A 136 11.19 0.46 25.68
N GLY A 137 11.14 1.35 26.68
CA GLY A 137 10.34 2.57 26.64
C GLY A 137 8.90 2.34 26.17
N VAL A 138 8.23 1.26 26.65
CA VAL A 138 6.86 0.94 26.22
C VAL A 138 5.88 1.95 26.81
N PHE A 139 5.02 2.51 25.98
CA PHE A 139 3.92 3.39 26.40
C PHE A 139 2.66 3.13 25.55
N GLU A 140 1.53 3.36 26.17
CA GLU A 140 0.24 3.27 25.48
C GLU A 140 -0.05 4.59 24.75
N ALA A 141 -0.59 4.48 23.54
CA ALA A 141 -0.86 5.60 22.65
C ALA A 141 -2.14 5.33 21.82
N TYR A 142 -3.24 5.08 22.51
CA TYR A 142 -4.53 4.77 21.88
C TYR A 142 -5.53 5.92 22.03
N ASP A 143 -5.97 6.21 23.27
CA ASP A 143 -6.88 7.32 23.57
C ASP A 143 -6.11 8.54 24.10
N GLU A 144 -5.01 8.31 24.80
CA GLU A 144 -4.16 9.33 25.37
C GLU A 144 -2.76 9.28 24.75
N LEU A 145 -2.22 10.43 24.41
CA LEU A 145 -0.85 10.60 23.94
C LEU A 145 -0.03 11.36 24.98
N PRO A 146 1.31 11.17 25.01
CA PRO A 146 2.17 12.05 25.81
C PRO A 146 1.87 13.51 25.49
N ASP A 147 1.83 14.36 26.50
CA ASP A 147 1.48 15.77 26.38
C ASP A 147 2.49 16.63 27.13
N GLY A 148 2.82 17.81 26.59
CA GLY A 148 3.78 18.73 27.19
C GLY A 148 3.67 20.16 26.65
N ASP A 149 4.49 21.05 27.18
CA ASP A 149 4.54 22.45 26.74
C ASP A 149 5.43 22.57 25.47
N PRO A 150 4.89 22.99 24.32
CA PRO A 150 5.68 23.18 23.10
C PRO A 150 6.85 24.17 23.23
N ALA A 151 6.84 25.03 24.22
CA ALA A 151 7.93 25.99 24.45
C ALA A 151 9.28 25.33 24.78
N VAL A 152 9.28 24.06 25.22
CA VAL A 152 10.51 23.29 25.51
C VAL A 152 11.14 22.67 24.24
N LEU A 153 10.43 22.68 23.12
CA LEU A 153 10.88 21.99 21.91
C LEU A 153 12.08 22.67 21.26
N PRO A 154 13.08 21.89 20.83
CA PRO A 154 14.15 22.41 19.97
C PRO A 154 13.60 22.81 18.59
N PRO A 155 14.36 23.55 17.77
CA PRO A 155 14.00 23.80 16.39
C PRO A 155 13.71 22.49 15.64
N PRO A 156 12.72 22.46 14.72
CA PRO A 156 12.42 21.28 13.95
C PRO A 156 13.58 20.90 13.00
N PRO A 157 13.62 19.65 12.50
CA PRO A 157 14.63 19.25 11.52
C PRO A 157 14.63 20.16 10.29
N ALA A 158 15.81 20.64 9.90
CA ALA A 158 15.96 21.58 8.78
C ALA A 158 16.16 20.88 7.43
N GLU A 159 16.44 19.56 7.41
CA GLU A 159 16.70 18.79 6.21
C GLU A 159 15.97 17.44 6.25
N GLY A 160 15.55 16.93 5.09
CA GLY A 160 14.75 15.73 4.95
C GLY A 160 15.45 14.57 4.24
N THR A 161 16.79 14.61 4.15
CA THR A 161 17.60 13.60 3.46
C THR A 161 18.16 12.51 4.38
N SER A 162 18.11 12.74 5.69
CA SER A 162 18.43 11.69 6.68
C SER A 162 17.34 10.64 6.74
N VAL A 163 17.72 9.38 7.03
CA VAL A 163 16.76 8.31 7.29
C VAL A 163 15.92 8.65 8.51
N ARG A 164 14.61 8.67 8.33
CA ARG A 164 13.60 8.96 9.36
C ARG A 164 12.56 7.86 9.50
N TRP A 165 12.57 6.85 8.60
CA TRP A 165 11.57 5.80 8.54
C TRP A 165 12.19 4.46 8.24
N ILE A 166 11.73 3.43 8.96
CA ILE A 166 12.08 2.02 8.76
C ILE A 166 10.80 1.26 8.53
N TYR A 167 10.47 0.93 7.27
CA TYR A 167 9.30 0.15 6.93
C TYR A 167 9.65 -1.32 6.77
N TRP A 168 8.74 -2.20 7.21
CA TRP A 168 8.96 -3.64 7.20
C TRP A 168 8.23 -4.30 6.05
N THR A 169 8.96 -4.97 5.16
CA THR A 169 8.34 -5.79 4.11
C THR A 169 8.01 -7.16 4.66
N SER A 170 6.85 -7.69 4.30
CA SER A 170 6.55 -9.10 4.51
C SER A 170 7.34 -9.93 3.49
N GLY A 171 8.52 -10.40 3.87
CA GLY A 171 9.26 -11.36 3.05
C GLY A 171 8.41 -12.60 2.81
N THR A 172 8.28 -13.02 1.55
CA THR A 172 7.50 -14.22 1.20
C THR A 172 8.29 -15.51 1.44
N THR A 173 9.58 -15.42 1.74
CA THR A 173 10.51 -16.56 1.86
C THR A 173 11.56 -16.43 2.95
N SER A 174 11.62 -15.28 3.65
CA SER A 174 12.66 -14.97 4.65
C SER A 174 12.12 -14.00 5.71
N ASP A 175 12.94 -13.65 6.67
CA ASP A 175 12.63 -12.62 7.66
C ASP A 175 12.27 -11.27 6.99
N PRO A 176 11.46 -10.42 7.63
CA PRO A 176 11.12 -9.09 7.12
C PRO A 176 12.37 -8.26 6.82
N LYS A 177 12.31 -7.41 5.79
CA LYS A 177 13.40 -6.46 5.50
C LYS A 177 13.03 -5.08 6.01
N GLY A 178 13.95 -4.41 6.69
CA GLY A 178 13.78 -3.02 7.11
C GLY A 178 14.19 -2.06 5.99
N VAL A 179 13.22 -1.46 5.32
CA VAL A 179 13.42 -0.51 4.22
C VAL A 179 13.61 0.90 4.77
N LEU A 180 14.65 1.60 4.34
CA LEU A 180 15.04 2.90 4.85
C LEU A 180 14.51 4.04 3.97
N HIS A 181 13.67 4.89 4.54
CA HIS A 181 13.16 6.08 3.86
C HIS A 181 13.56 7.38 4.54
N THR A 182 13.59 8.42 3.74
CA THR A 182 13.75 9.82 4.15
C THR A 182 12.42 10.53 4.02
N ASP A 183 12.25 11.69 4.67
CA ASP A 183 11.06 12.52 4.46
C ASP A 183 10.93 12.94 2.98
N ARG A 184 12.07 13.21 2.31
CA ARG A 184 12.08 13.56 0.88
C ARG A 184 11.56 12.43 -0.01
N SER A 185 11.95 11.18 0.25
CA SER A 185 11.46 10.06 -0.55
C SER A 185 9.95 9.83 -0.39
N LEU A 186 9.41 10.06 0.83
CA LEU A 186 7.96 9.97 1.07
C LEU A 186 7.20 11.14 0.45
N ILE A 187 7.72 12.38 0.55
CA ILE A 187 7.10 13.53 -0.11
C ILE A 187 7.10 13.33 -1.63
N ALA A 188 8.17 12.82 -2.20
CA ALA A 188 8.23 12.52 -3.63
C ALA A 188 7.18 11.46 -4.03
N GLY A 189 7.05 10.36 -3.26
CA GLY A 189 6.06 9.32 -3.50
C GLY A 189 4.62 9.84 -3.49
N GLY A 190 4.23 10.52 -2.40
CA GLY A 190 2.90 11.10 -2.26
C GLY A 190 2.59 12.21 -3.27
N SER A 191 3.59 13.00 -3.67
CA SER A 191 3.45 14.03 -4.72
C SER A 191 3.12 13.38 -6.07
N CYS A 192 3.76 12.27 -6.39
CA CYS A 192 3.53 11.52 -7.62
C CYS A 192 2.08 11.03 -7.70
N LEU A 193 1.59 10.42 -6.63
CA LEU A 193 0.23 9.91 -6.52
C LEU A 193 -0.79 11.04 -6.66
N ALA A 194 -0.60 12.12 -5.93
CA ALA A 194 -1.52 13.26 -5.91
C ALA A 194 -1.67 13.94 -7.28
N HIS A 195 -0.57 14.14 -8.01
CA HIS A 195 -0.59 14.73 -9.35
C HIS A 195 -1.33 13.86 -10.37
N ALA A 196 -1.07 12.54 -10.35
CA ALA A 196 -1.70 11.62 -11.31
C ALA A 196 -3.21 11.57 -11.14
N LEU A 197 -3.73 11.60 -9.91
CA LEU A 197 -5.15 11.44 -9.62
C LEU A 197 -6.02 12.68 -9.87
N ARG A 198 -5.45 13.81 -10.29
CA ARG A 198 -6.18 15.07 -10.51
C ARG A 198 -6.98 15.49 -9.28
N LEU A 199 -6.34 15.41 -8.10
CA LEU A 199 -6.99 15.78 -6.84
C LEU A 199 -7.17 17.29 -6.72
N THR A 200 -8.19 17.69 -5.99
CA THR A 200 -8.51 19.07 -5.67
C THR A 200 -8.82 19.23 -4.17
N ALA A 201 -8.87 20.45 -3.71
CA ALA A 201 -9.23 20.76 -2.34
C ALA A 201 -10.70 20.40 -1.99
N ASP A 202 -11.55 20.18 -3.00
CA ASP A 202 -12.98 19.81 -2.81
C ASP A 202 -13.17 18.29 -2.72
N ASP A 203 -12.13 17.50 -2.92
CA ASP A 203 -12.18 16.06 -2.73
C ASP A 203 -12.33 15.66 -1.26
N VAL A 204 -12.87 14.49 -1.03
CA VAL A 204 -12.86 13.79 0.26
C VAL A 204 -12.33 12.39 0.02
N GLY A 205 -11.21 12.10 0.63
CA GLY A 205 -10.54 10.80 0.51
C GLY A 205 -10.96 9.79 1.56
N SER A 206 -10.36 8.60 1.50
CA SER A 206 -10.51 7.58 2.53
C SER A 206 -9.22 6.80 2.75
N MET A 207 -8.91 6.52 4.01
CA MET A 207 -7.80 5.68 4.43
C MET A 207 -8.37 4.40 5.05
N ALA A 208 -8.58 3.40 4.21
CA ALA A 208 -9.17 2.11 4.56
C ALA A 208 -8.12 1.00 4.77
N PHE A 209 -6.86 1.37 4.82
CA PHE A 209 -5.70 0.50 5.03
C PHE A 209 -4.92 0.94 6.27
N PRO A 210 -4.04 0.07 6.85
CA PRO A 210 -3.26 0.44 8.02
C PRO A 210 -2.36 1.66 7.76
N TYR A 211 -2.46 2.68 8.61
CA TYR A 211 -1.58 3.86 8.57
C TYR A 211 -0.10 3.48 8.71
N ALA A 212 0.20 2.39 9.40
CA ALA A 212 1.54 1.82 9.53
C ALA A 212 2.11 1.24 8.21
N HIS A 213 1.30 1.07 7.18
CA HIS A 213 1.77 0.70 5.85
C HIS A 213 2.40 1.91 5.15
N ILE A 214 3.35 1.68 4.22
CA ILE A 214 4.02 2.77 3.48
C ILE A 214 3.03 3.71 2.77
N ALA A 215 1.86 3.22 2.38
CA ALA A 215 0.80 4.05 1.81
C ALA A 215 0.21 5.07 2.80
N GLY A 216 0.39 4.92 4.12
CA GLY A 216 -0.11 5.85 5.13
C GLY A 216 0.48 7.26 4.98
N PRO A 217 1.80 7.44 5.11
CA PRO A 217 2.43 8.74 4.89
C PRO A 217 2.29 9.24 3.46
N ASP A 218 2.32 8.37 2.45
CA ASP A 218 2.04 8.75 1.06
C ASP A 218 0.68 9.42 0.91
N TYR A 219 -0.34 8.79 1.48
CA TYR A 219 -1.70 9.34 1.47
C TYR A 219 -1.77 10.65 2.23
N THR A 220 -1.09 10.75 3.37
CA THR A 220 -1.05 11.96 4.17
C THR A 220 -0.36 13.11 3.43
N VAL A 221 0.70 12.83 2.67
CA VAL A 221 1.35 13.82 1.80
C VAL A 221 0.34 14.39 0.79
N MET A 222 -0.52 13.55 0.17
CA MET A 222 -1.57 14.04 -0.73
C MET A 222 -2.52 15.03 -0.03
N LEU A 223 -2.96 14.71 1.19
CA LEU A 223 -3.84 15.58 1.98
C LEU A 223 -3.17 16.94 2.24
N LEU A 224 -1.88 16.92 2.58
CA LEU A 224 -1.12 18.13 2.85
C LEU A 224 -0.88 18.97 1.58
N LEU A 225 -0.63 18.32 0.44
CA LEU A 225 -0.37 19.02 -0.82
C LEU A 225 -1.63 19.74 -1.36
N TYR A 226 -2.76 19.06 -1.35
CA TYR A 226 -4.01 19.55 -1.97
C TYR A 226 -5.01 20.14 -0.97
N GLY A 227 -4.82 19.90 0.33
CA GLY A 227 -5.67 20.49 1.37
C GLY A 227 -7.08 19.94 1.44
N PHE A 228 -7.28 18.66 1.12
CA PHE A 228 -8.55 17.96 1.24
C PHE A 228 -8.55 16.98 2.43
N PRO A 229 -9.71 16.63 3.01
CA PRO A 229 -9.80 15.69 4.12
C PRO A 229 -9.85 14.23 3.68
N ALA A 230 -9.52 13.32 4.60
CA ALA A 230 -9.76 11.90 4.43
C ALA A 230 -10.46 11.27 5.64
N VAL A 231 -11.39 10.36 5.38
CA VAL A 231 -12.02 9.51 6.39
C VAL A 231 -11.06 8.38 6.74
N MET A 232 -10.75 8.25 8.02
CA MET A 232 -9.92 7.17 8.57
C MET A 232 -10.81 6.05 9.10
N PHE A 233 -10.46 4.81 8.78
CA PHE A 233 -11.12 3.63 9.32
C PHE A 233 -10.12 2.85 10.17
N GLU A 234 -10.39 2.79 11.46
CA GLU A 234 -9.60 1.97 12.39
C GLU A 234 -9.66 0.49 12.00
N HIS A 235 -10.83 0.07 11.58
CA HIS A 235 -11.09 -1.23 10.99
C HIS A 235 -12.01 -1.07 9.79
N PHE A 236 -11.51 -1.45 8.62
CA PHE A 236 -12.33 -1.38 7.41
C PHE A 236 -13.13 -2.67 7.23
N ALA A 237 -14.44 -2.56 7.25
CA ALA A 237 -15.38 -3.62 6.93
C ALA A 237 -16.59 -3.06 6.17
N LEU A 238 -16.94 -3.65 5.05
CA LEU A 238 -18.23 -3.41 4.41
C LEU A 238 -19.29 -4.34 5.04
N PRO A 239 -20.56 -3.87 5.24
CA PRO A 239 -21.11 -2.57 4.78
C PRO A 239 -20.89 -1.37 5.72
N ASP A 240 -20.34 -1.56 6.93
CA ASP A 240 -20.26 -0.50 7.97
C ASP A 240 -19.54 0.76 7.46
N ALA A 241 -18.43 0.58 6.71
CA ALA A 241 -17.67 1.69 6.14
C ALA A 241 -18.49 2.55 5.14
N LEU A 242 -19.53 1.97 4.50
CA LEU A 242 -20.35 2.71 3.53
C LEU A 242 -21.11 3.88 4.16
N ASP A 243 -21.51 3.74 5.41
CA ASP A 243 -22.20 4.83 6.11
C ASP A 243 -21.24 6.00 6.39
N GLY A 244 -19.98 5.69 6.73
CA GLY A 244 -18.92 6.70 6.85
C GLY A 244 -18.64 7.39 5.50
N TYR A 245 -18.55 6.62 4.41
CA TYR A 245 -18.36 7.18 3.06
C TYR A 245 -19.50 8.12 2.65
N ARG A 246 -20.74 7.73 2.86
CA ARG A 246 -21.93 8.54 2.53
C ARG A 246 -22.03 9.78 3.41
N ARG A 247 -21.82 9.62 4.73
CA ARG A 247 -21.88 10.72 5.72
C ARG A 247 -20.91 11.84 5.38
N HIS A 248 -19.69 11.48 5.01
CA HIS A 248 -18.63 12.44 4.73
C HIS A 248 -18.52 12.83 3.26
N GLY A 249 -19.33 12.24 2.37
CA GLY A 249 -19.32 12.57 0.94
C GLY A 249 -18.03 12.18 0.25
N VAL A 250 -17.50 10.98 0.52
CA VAL A 250 -16.22 10.53 -0.06
C VAL A 250 -16.27 10.52 -1.58
N THR A 251 -15.31 11.19 -2.21
CA THR A 251 -15.18 11.33 -3.67
C THR A 251 -14.09 10.43 -4.25
N VAL A 252 -13.07 10.09 -3.45
CA VAL A 252 -11.95 9.23 -3.84
C VAL A 252 -11.76 8.13 -2.80
N ALA A 253 -11.90 6.88 -3.23
CA ALA A 253 -11.74 5.71 -2.38
C ALA A 253 -10.89 4.65 -3.06
N GLY A 254 -10.57 3.57 -2.34
CA GLY A 254 -9.84 2.44 -2.91
C GLY A 254 -8.83 1.85 -1.93
N GLY A 255 -7.74 1.35 -2.48
CA GLY A 255 -6.67 0.66 -1.75
C GLY A 255 -5.97 -0.34 -2.65
N SER A 256 -6.51 -1.56 -2.77
CA SER A 256 -5.98 -2.59 -3.68
C SER A 256 -7.10 -3.17 -4.55
N THR A 257 -6.76 -4.06 -5.46
CA THR A 257 -7.74 -4.76 -6.32
C THR A 257 -8.82 -5.46 -5.51
N ALA A 258 -8.51 -5.97 -4.32
CA ALA A 258 -9.49 -6.58 -3.43
C ALA A 258 -10.58 -5.58 -2.98
N PHE A 259 -10.24 -4.31 -2.79
CA PHE A 259 -11.22 -3.26 -2.47
C PHE A 259 -12.17 -3.01 -3.63
N TYR A 260 -11.67 -2.96 -4.86
CA TYR A 260 -12.52 -2.80 -6.05
C TYR A 260 -13.54 -3.92 -6.16
N SER A 261 -13.10 -5.17 -5.95
CA SER A 261 -13.98 -6.34 -5.96
C SER A 261 -15.03 -6.31 -4.83
N MET A 262 -14.66 -5.83 -3.64
CA MET A 262 -15.62 -5.66 -2.53
C MET A 262 -16.68 -4.59 -2.85
N PHE A 263 -16.28 -3.44 -3.40
CA PHE A 263 -17.23 -2.39 -3.82
C PHE A 263 -18.16 -2.89 -4.93
N LEU A 264 -17.64 -3.60 -5.92
CA LEU A 264 -18.45 -4.22 -6.98
C LEU A 264 -19.47 -5.22 -6.42
N ALA A 265 -19.05 -6.07 -5.50
CA ALA A 265 -19.93 -7.05 -4.87
C ALA A 265 -21.09 -6.38 -4.11
N GLU A 266 -20.82 -5.26 -3.41
CA GLU A 266 -21.87 -4.49 -2.74
C GLU A 266 -22.78 -3.73 -3.73
N GLN A 267 -22.20 -3.15 -4.81
CA GLN A 267 -22.97 -2.46 -5.85
C GLN A 267 -23.95 -3.43 -6.53
N ARG A 268 -23.54 -4.65 -6.81
CA ARG A 268 -24.37 -5.69 -7.44
C ARG A 268 -25.60 -6.10 -6.63
N LYS A 269 -25.60 -5.87 -5.30
CA LYS A 269 -26.77 -6.09 -4.45
C LYS A 269 -27.86 -5.03 -4.67
N ARG A 270 -27.50 -3.85 -5.21
CA ARG A 270 -28.40 -2.72 -5.51
C ARG A 270 -27.96 -2.04 -6.81
N PRO A 271 -28.17 -2.68 -7.98
CA PRO A 271 -27.59 -2.24 -9.24
C PRO A 271 -28.07 -0.85 -9.68
N ASP A 272 -29.33 -0.48 -9.33
CA ASP A 272 -29.97 0.75 -9.78
C ASP A 272 -29.69 1.96 -8.87
N THR A 273 -28.92 1.77 -7.79
CA THR A 273 -28.64 2.85 -6.83
C THR A 273 -27.12 2.97 -6.63
N PRO A 274 -26.52 4.15 -6.85
CA PRO A 274 -25.09 4.33 -6.60
C PRO A 274 -24.70 3.94 -5.17
N LEU A 275 -23.70 3.10 -5.03
CA LEU A 275 -23.24 2.62 -3.73
C LEU A 275 -22.79 3.79 -2.84
N ILE A 276 -22.02 4.72 -3.40
CA ILE A 276 -21.56 5.96 -2.78
C ILE A 276 -21.83 7.08 -3.79
N PRO A 277 -22.91 7.89 -3.61
CA PRO A 277 -23.33 8.87 -4.61
C PRO A 277 -22.31 9.95 -4.97
N SER A 278 -21.41 10.28 -4.04
CA SER A 278 -20.34 11.27 -4.23
C SER A 278 -19.08 10.72 -4.89
N LEU A 279 -18.94 9.38 -5.00
CA LEU A 279 -17.72 8.75 -5.47
C LEU A 279 -17.50 9.02 -6.95
N ARG A 280 -16.37 9.64 -7.29
CA ARG A 280 -15.95 9.91 -8.68
C ARG A 280 -14.79 9.04 -9.14
N LEU A 281 -14.00 8.53 -8.19
CA LEU A 281 -12.77 7.83 -8.49
C LEU A 281 -12.50 6.71 -7.49
N LEU A 282 -12.24 5.51 -8.00
CA LEU A 282 -11.53 4.46 -7.29
C LEU A 282 -10.05 4.49 -7.70
N ALA A 283 -9.16 4.53 -6.72
CA ALA A 283 -7.73 4.56 -6.95
C ALA A 283 -6.99 3.62 -5.99
N GLY A 284 -5.93 2.98 -6.46
CA GLY A 284 -5.14 2.10 -5.62
C GLY A 284 -4.05 1.37 -6.36
N GLY A 285 -3.49 0.34 -5.73
CA GLY A 285 -2.38 -0.44 -6.26
C GLY A 285 -2.03 -1.62 -5.38
N GLY A 286 -0.80 -2.11 -5.52
CA GLY A 286 -0.24 -3.11 -4.62
C GLY A 286 -0.62 -4.57 -4.90
N ALA A 287 -1.51 -4.84 -5.85
CA ALA A 287 -1.83 -6.17 -6.37
C ALA A 287 -2.19 -6.06 -7.85
N PRO A 288 -2.02 -7.09 -8.68
CA PRO A 288 -2.42 -7.06 -10.07
C PRO A 288 -3.91 -6.70 -10.24
N LYS A 289 -4.23 -5.94 -11.27
CA LYS A 289 -5.61 -5.57 -11.63
C LYS A 289 -5.97 -6.20 -12.97
N PRO A 290 -6.84 -7.24 -12.99
CA PRO A 290 -7.37 -7.76 -14.24
C PRO A 290 -8.16 -6.68 -15.01
N PRO A 291 -8.06 -6.60 -16.34
CA PRO A 291 -8.78 -5.62 -17.16
C PRO A 291 -10.30 -5.63 -16.92
N GLU A 292 -10.88 -6.79 -16.66
CA GLU A 292 -12.31 -6.98 -16.40
C GLU A 292 -12.79 -6.21 -15.16
N VAL A 293 -11.92 -6.07 -14.15
CA VAL A 293 -12.25 -5.29 -12.94
C VAL A 293 -12.43 -3.83 -13.29
N TYR A 294 -11.58 -3.25 -14.15
CA TYR A 294 -11.74 -1.91 -14.66
C TYR A 294 -13.08 -1.74 -15.39
N HIS A 295 -13.34 -2.60 -16.36
CA HIS A 295 -14.57 -2.54 -17.16
C HIS A 295 -15.82 -2.73 -16.32
N ALA A 296 -15.79 -3.60 -15.31
CA ALA A 296 -16.91 -3.82 -14.41
C ALA A 296 -17.17 -2.59 -13.52
N VAL A 297 -16.13 -1.98 -12.96
CA VAL A 297 -16.28 -0.76 -12.13
C VAL A 297 -16.90 0.38 -12.95
N VAL A 298 -16.38 0.65 -14.14
CA VAL A 298 -16.89 1.73 -14.99
C VAL A 298 -18.35 1.45 -15.41
N ARG A 299 -18.66 0.23 -15.83
CA ARG A 299 -19.99 -0.15 -16.31
C ARG A 299 -21.03 -0.22 -15.20
N GLU A 300 -20.70 -0.83 -14.05
CA GLU A 300 -21.68 -1.18 -13.01
C GLU A 300 -21.77 -0.12 -11.91
N MET A 301 -20.70 0.62 -11.64
CA MET A 301 -20.70 1.68 -10.64
C MET A 301 -20.76 3.09 -11.24
N GLY A 302 -20.47 3.27 -12.53
CA GLY A 302 -20.38 4.58 -13.17
C GLY A 302 -19.23 5.44 -12.65
N VAL A 303 -18.20 4.82 -12.05
CA VAL A 303 -17.07 5.47 -11.38
C VAL A 303 -15.80 5.19 -12.18
N GLN A 304 -14.91 6.19 -12.29
CA GLN A 304 -13.60 5.97 -12.90
C GLN A 304 -12.70 5.14 -11.97
N LEU A 305 -11.89 4.27 -12.57
CA LEU A 305 -10.90 3.47 -11.87
C LEU A 305 -9.49 3.77 -12.39
N THR A 306 -8.59 4.14 -11.50
CA THR A 306 -7.16 4.23 -11.78
C THR A 306 -6.40 3.22 -10.95
N HIS A 307 -5.30 2.72 -11.50
CA HIS A 307 -4.47 1.76 -10.83
C HIS A 307 -3.01 2.14 -10.99
N GLY A 308 -2.20 1.81 -9.96
CA GLY A 308 -0.79 2.13 -9.95
C GLY A 308 0.06 1.01 -9.39
N TYR A 309 1.34 1.12 -9.65
CA TYR A 309 2.36 0.23 -9.15
C TYR A 309 3.24 0.95 -8.12
N GLY A 310 3.42 0.31 -7.00
CA GLY A 310 4.28 0.75 -5.91
C GLY A 310 4.70 -0.42 -5.02
N MET A 311 5.75 -0.22 -4.25
CA MET A 311 6.28 -1.18 -3.30
C MET A 311 6.81 -0.44 -2.07
N THR A 312 7.13 -1.17 -1.01
CA THR A 312 7.65 -0.53 0.21
C THR A 312 8.91 0.27 -0.09
N GLU A 313 9.75 -0.20 -0.99
CA GLU A 313 10.99 0.44 -1.40
C GLU A 313 10.78 1.70 -2.27
N VAL A 314 9.66 1.79 -2.94
CA VAL A 314 9.26 2.96 -3.77
C VAL A 314 7.75 3.12 -3.65
N PRO A 315 7.26 4.01 -2.77
CA PRO A 315 5.84 4.13 -2.44
C PRO A 315 4.93 4.27 -3.65
N MET A 316 5.35 5.07 -4.64
CA MET A 316 4.66 5.18 -5.92
C MET A 316 5.66 5.20 -7.07
N ILE A 317 5.51 4.25 -7.99
CA ILE A 317 6.35 4.07 -9.18
C ILE A 317 5.62 4.60 -10.41
N THR A 318 4.37 4.17 -10.59
CA THR A 318 3.50 4.59 -11.69
C THR A 318 2.06 4.71 -11.20
N MET A 319 1.27 5.57 -11.84
CA MET A 319 -0.17 5.71 -11.58
C MET A 319 -0.89 6.09 -12.87
N GLY A 320 -2.05 5.46 -13.11
CA GLY A 320 -2.97 5.86 -14.16
C GLY A 320 -3.64 7.19 -13.83
N ALA A 321 -3.76 8.07 -14.81
CA ALA A 321 -4.50 9.31 -14.68
C ALA A 321 -5.97 9.11 -15.08
N PRO A 322 -6.94 9.76 -14.42
CA PRO A 322 -8.37 9.57 -14.75
C PRO A 322 -8.74 9.92 -16.19
N ASP A 323 -7.91 10.71 -16.86
CA ASP A 323 -8.04 11.14 -18.26
C ASP A 323 -7.22 10.28 -19.25
N ASP A 324 -6.56 9.22 -18.79
CA ASP A 324 -5.96 8.22 -19.69
C ASP A 324 -7.05 7.46 -20.47
N THR A 325 -6.68 6.86 -21.59
CA THR A 325 -7.63 6.04 -22.38
C THR A 325 -8.12 4.84 -21.58
N ALA A 326 -9.35 4.38 -21.85
CA ALA A 326 -9.92 3.20 -21.22
C ALA A 326 -9.02 1.95 -21.37
N GLU A 327 -8.34 1.81 -22.52
CA GLU A 327 -7.40 0.73 -22.77
C GLU A 327 -6.19 0.81 -21.83
N ASN A 328 -5.55 1.98 -21.69
CA ASN A 328 -4.43 2.16 -20.79
C ASN A 328 -4.84 1.94 -19.32
N LEU A 329 -6.00 2.46 -18.92
CA LEU A 329 -6.52 2.27 -17.55
C LEU A 329 -6.87 0.80 -17.27
N ALA A 330 -7.33 0.05 -18.26
CA ALA A 330 -7.64 -1.36 -18.11
C ALA A 330 -6.37 -2.24 -18.06
N THR A 331 -5.36 -1.97 -18.90
CA THR A 331 -4.29 -2.92 -19.21
C THR A 331 -2.91 -2.54 -18.69
N THR A 332 -2.73 -1.34 -18.10
CA THR A 332 -1.43 -0.86 -17.64
C THR A 332 -1.46 -0.45 -16.16
N GLU A 333 -0.28 -0.27 -15.59
CA GLU A 333 -0.07 0.26 -14.24
C GLU A 333 0.12 1.79 -14.23
N GLY A 334 -0.21 2.48 -15.34
CA GLY A 334 -0.03 3.92 -15.49
C GLY A 334 1.38 4.35 -15.88
N ARG A 335 1.65 5.65 -15.76
CA ARG A 335 2.93 6.27 -16.15
C ARG A 335 3.78 6.59 -14.94
N PRO A 336 5.13 6.58 -15.10
CA PRO A 336 6.01 7.12 -14.07
C PRO A 336 5.80 8.64 -13.95
N PRO A 337 5.87 9.17 -12.73
CA PRO A 337 5.84 10.61 -12.50
C PRO A 337 7.15 11.27 -12.95
N GLU A 338 7.13 12.59 -13.03
CA GLU A 338 8.34 13.37 -13.27
C GLU A 338 9.42 13.04 -12.22
N GLY A 339 10.67 12.86 -12.67
CA GLY A 339 11.81 12.49 -11.81
C GLY A 339 11.97 11.00 -11.53
N MET A 340 10.97 10.16 -11.82
CA MET A 340 11.11 8.70 -11.75
C MET A 340 11.62 8.17 -13.11
N ARG A 341 12.70 7.40 -13.06
CA ARG A 341 13.26 6.71 -14.24
C ARG A 341 13.00 5.23 -14.16
N ILE A 342 12.40 4.69 -15.21
CA ILE A 342 12.19 3.25 -15.40
C ILE A 342 13.12 2.78 -16.50
N ARG A 343 13.81 1.66 -16.26
CA ARG A 343 14.61 0.92 -17.24
C ARG A 343 14.22 -0.55 -17.18
N VAL A 344 14.10 -1.18 -18.30
CA VAL A 344 13.84 -2.62 -18.40
C VAL A 344 15.14 -3.30 -18.87
N VAL A 345 15.64 -4.24 -18.05
CA VAL A 345 16.87 -4.99 -18.33
C VAL A 345 16.57 -6.47 -18.24
N GLU A 346 16.70 -7.18 -19.36
CA GLU A 346 16.34 -8.62 -19.43
C GLU A 346 14.91 -8.91 -18.94
N GLY A 347 13.99 -7.98 -19.23
CA GLY A 347 12.60 -8.04 -18.80
C GLY A 347 12.34 -7.53 -17.39
N GLU A 348 13.37 -7.35 -16.54
CA GLU A 348 13.23 -6.81 -15.19
C GLU A 348 13.05 -5.28 -15.19
N VAL A 349 12.03 -4.81 -14.51
CA VAL A 349 11.79 -3.37 -14.25
C VAL A 349 12.78 -2.88 -13.19
N ARG A 350 13.56 -1.85 -13.52
CA ARG A 350 14.49 -1.20 -12.60
C ARG A 350 14.18 0.27 -12.47
N LEU A 351 14.38 0.82 -11.28
CA LEU A 351 13.88 2.13 -10.88
C LEU A 351 14.98 3.02 -10.33
N ARG A 352 14.92 4.31 -10.66
CA ARG A 352 15.76 5.34 -10.05
C ARG A 352 14.99 6.65 -9.96
N GLY A 353 15.01 7.29 -8.79
CA GLY A 353 14.33 8.58 -8.56
C GLY A 353 14.33 8.95 -7.09
N GLU A 354 13.81 10.13 -6.76
CA GLU A 354 13.80 10.64 -5.39
C GLU A 354 12.90 9.83 -4.44
N ALA A 355 11.83 9.21 -4.95
CA ALA A 355 10.94 8.35 -4.17
C ALA A 355 11.55 6.98 -3.81
N VAL A 356 12.70 6.61 -4.40
CA VAL A 356 13.38 5.34 -4.10
C VAL A 356 14.00 5.39 -2.70
N CYS A 357 13.85 4.31 -1.94
CA CYS A 357 14.44 4.16 -0.61
C CYS A 357 15.96 4.31 -0.62
N GLN A 358 16.54 4.52 0.56
CA GLN A 358 18.01 4.58 0.74
C GLN A 358 18.66 3.19 0.83
N GLY A 359 17.87 2.13 0.71
CA GLY A 359 18.29 0.75 0.88
C GLY A 359 17.62 0.08 2.06
N TYR A 360 18.30 -0.88 2.65
CA TYR A 360 17.81 -1.67 3.76
C TYR A 360 18.68 -1.50 5.01
N LEU A 361 18.17 -1.89 6.16
CA LEU A 361 18.95 -1.95 7.41
C LEU A 361 20.17 -2.86 7.29
N ASP A 362 20.05 -3.96 6.55
CA ASP A 362 21.17 -4.83 6.19
C ASP A 362 21.90 -4.28 4.95
N PRO A 363 23.17 -3.87 5.08
CA PRO A 363 23.96 -3.36 3.95
C PRO A 363 24.16 -4.39 2.81
N ALA A 364 24.17 -5.69 3.12
CA ALA A 364 24.31 -6.73 2.11
C ALA A 364 23.06 -6.78 1.22
N GLN A 365 21.86 -6.68 1.81
CA GLN A 365 20.61 -6.59 1.06
C GLN A 365 20.57 -5.32 0.20
N THR A 366 21.13 -4.22 0.69
CA THR A 366 21.24 -2.98 -0.10
C THR A 366 22.12 -3.18 -1.32
N ALA A 367 23.30 -3.78 -1.15
CA ALA A 367 24.24 -4.04 -2.24
C ALA A 367 23.64 -4.93 -3.33
N ASP A 368 22.84 -5.94 -2.95
CA ASP A 368 22.15 -6.83 -3.88
C ASP A 368 20.97 -6.17 -4.61
N ALA A 369 20.32 -5.22 -3.96
CA ALA A 369 19.13 -4.58 -4.49
C ALA A 369 19.41 -3.51 -5.55
N PHE A 370 20.57 -2.89 -5.55
CA PHE A 370 20.91 -1.84 -6.49
C PHE A 370 21.96 -2.31 -7.51
N ASP A 371 21.80 -1.89 -8.76
CA ASP A 371 22.84 -2.13 -9.76
C ASP A 371 23.95 -1.05 -9.71
N ALA A 372 25.01 -1.26 -10.50
CA ALA A 372 26.17 -0.38 -10.53
C ALA A 372 25.86 1.09 -10.93
N GLU A 373 24.72 1.33 -11.57
CA GLU A 373 24.26 2.66 -11.96
C GLU A 373 23.27 3.27 -10.94
N GLY A 374 23.00 2.57 -9.82
CA GLY A 374 22.12 3.00 -8.74
C GLY A 374 20.63 2.84 -9.06
N PHE A 375 20.26 1.92 -9.97
CA PHE A 375 18.88 1.54 -10.17
C PHE A 375 18.50 0.40 -9.22
N LEU A 376 17.37 0.56 -8.53
CA LEU A 376 16.77 -0.49 -7.71
C LEU A 376 16.25 -1.61 -8.62
N ARG A 377 16.63 -2.84 -8.34
CA ARG A 377 16.09 -4.06 -8.94
C ARG A 377 14.79 -4.42 -8.24
N THR A 378 13.66 -4.40 -8.97
CA THR A 378 12.36 -4.66 -8.34
C THR A 378 12.04 -6.14 -8.19
N GLY A 379 12.69 -6.98 -9.02
CA GLY A 379 12.30 -8.37 -9.18
C GLY A 379 10.96 -8.55 -9.91
N ASP A 380 10.34 -7.47 -10.40
CA ASP A 380 9.12 -7.51 -11.21
C ASP A 380 9.47 -7.43 -12.70
N LEU A 381 8.76 -8.18 -13.52
CA LEU A 381 8.92 -8.22 -14.97
C LEU A 381 7.90 -7.31 -15.64
N GLY A 382 8.32 -6.64 -16.73
CA GLY A 382 7.41 -5.75 -17.45
C GLY A 382 8.07 -5.09 -18.66
N HIS A 383 7.30 -4.22 -19.29
CA HIS A 383 7.77 -3.36 -20.38
C HIS A 383 7.05 -2.01 -20.33
N VAL A 384 7.63 -1.02 -21.00
CA VAL A 384 7.02 0.30 -21.18
C VAL A 384 6.44 0.36 -22.58
N THR A 385 5.18 0.78 -22.69
CA THR A 385 4.49 0.95 -23.98
C THR A 385 4.97 2.20 -24.72
N ASP A 386 4.63 2.34 -26.01
CA ASP A 386 4.93 3.55 -26.80
C ASP A 386 4.31 4.82 -26.20
N SER A 387 3.19 4.68 -25.48
CA SER A 387 2.54 5.78 -24.78
C SER A 387 3.18 6.10 -23.40
N GLY A 388 4.26 5.40 -23.01
CA GLY A 388 4.99 5.61 -21.78
C GLY A 388 4.36 4.96 -20.54
N HIS A 389 3.37 4.09 -20.69
CA HIS A 389 2.76 3.36 -19.59
C HIS A 389 3.53 2.07 -19.29
N LEU A 390 3.60 1.72 -18.01
CA LEU A 390 4.19 0.46 -17.56
C LEU A 390 3.16 -0.67 -17.61
N VAL A 391 3.57 -1.81 -18.15
CA VAL A 391 2.83 -3.08 -18.10
C VAL A 391 3.66 -4.07 -17.31
N LEU A 392 3.12 -4.59 -16.22
CA LEU A 392 3.74 -5.67 -15.47
C LEU A 392 3.29 -7.02 -16.01
N THR A 393 4.25 -7.89 -16.32
CA THR A 393 4.00 -9.23 -16.91
C THR A 393 4.24 -10.36 -15.92
N GLY A 394 4.76 -10.09 -14.73
CA GLY A 394 4.98 -11.09 -13.68
C GLY A 394 6.06 -10.69 -12.69
N ARG A 395 6.55 -11.69 -11.96
CA ARG A 395 7.68 -11.56 -11.03
C ARG A 395 8.74 -12.58 -11.33
N LEU A 396 10.01 -12.22 -11.22
CA LEU A 396 11.13 -13.14 -11.43
C LEU A 396 11.00 -14.41 -10.58
N LYS A 397 10.62 -14.29 -9.31
CA LYS A 397 10.44 -15.41 -8.38
C LYS A 397 9.15 -16.24 -8.59
N ASP A 398 8.21 -15.74 -9.39
CA ASP A 398 6.95 -16.41 -9.69
C ASP A 398 6.89 -16.93 -11.13
N VAL A 399 7.99 -16.79 -11.90
CA VAL A 399 8.15 -17.46 -13.19
C VAL A 399 8.27 -18.96 -12.93
N ILE A 400 7.44 -19.72 -13.61
CA ILE A 400 7.42 -21.19 -13.50
C ILE A 400 8.34 -21.75 -14.57
N ILE A 401 9.38 -22.48 -14.15
CA ILE A 401 10.36 -23.06 -15.08
C ILE A 401 9.94 -24.48 -15.47
N ARG A 402 9.16 -24.55 -16.55
CA ARG A 402 8.61 -25.80 -17.05
C ARG A 402 9.39 -26.33 -18.26
N LYS A 403 10.07 -27.47 -18.12
CA LYS A 403 10.92 -28.05 -19.18
C LYS A 403 11.92 -27.06 -19.80
N GLY A 404 12.45 -26.15 -18.96
CA GLY A 404 13.36 -25.09 -19.41
C GLY A 404 12.72 -23.85 -20.04
N GLU A 405 11.38 -23.85 -20.20
CA GLU A 405 10.62 -22.71 -20.69
C GLU A 405 10.05 -21.89 -19.53
N ASN A 406 10.11 -20.58 -19.65
CA ASN A 406 9.56 -19.64 -18.68
C ASN A 406 8.07 -19.43 -18.90
N VAL A 407 7.25 -19.80 -17.90
CA VAL A 407 5.80 -19.60 -17.93
C VAL A 407 5.43 -18.50 -16.93
N SER A 408 4.79 -17.45 -17.43
CA SER A 408 4.26 -16.37 -16.59
C SER A 408 2.99 -16.83 -15.88
N ALA A 409 3.05 -16.91 -14.55
CA ALA A 409 1.86 -17.17 -13.75
C ALA A 409 0.78 -16.11 -13.97
N LYS A 410 1.18 -14.83 -14.08
CA LYS A 410 0.27 -13.70 -14.28
C LYS A 410 -0.51 -13.79 -15.60
N GLU A 411 0.10 -14.21 -16.68
CA GLU A 411 -0.57 -14.37 -17.98
C GLU A 411 -1.76 -15.36 -17.89
N ILE A 412 -1.60 -16.42 -17.12
CA ILE A 412 -2.65 -17.42 -16.90
C ILE A 412 -3.70 -16.89 -15.93
N GLU A 413 -3.29 -16.22 -14.87
CA GLU A 413 -4.18 -15.59 -13.88
C GLU A 413 -5.09 -14.55 -14.53
N ASP A 414 -4.54 -13.68 -15.36
CA ASP A 414 -5.30 -12.63 -16.07
C ASP A 414 -6.38 -13.25 -16.98
N LEU A 415 -6.07 -14.32 -17.70
CA LEU A 415 -7.05 -15.03 -18.53
C LEU A 415 -8.13 -15.70 -17.68
N LEU A 416 -7.75 -16.40 -16.61
CA LEU A 416 -8.70 -17.12 -15.76
C LEU A 416 -9.59 -16.20 -14.93
N ALA A 417 -9.14 -15.00 -14.59
CA ALA A 417 -9.95 -14.01 -13.87
C ALA A 417 -11.21 -13.58 -14.64
N ALA A 418 -11.23 -13.73 -15.96
CA ALA A 418 -12.39 -13.47 -16.81
C ALA A 418 -13.37 -14.65 -16.90
N HIS A 419 -13.03 -15.81 -16.35
CA HIS A 419 -13.88 -17.01 -16.47
C HIS A 419 -15.05 -16.95 -15.47
N PRO A 420 -16.32 -17.19 -15.90
CA PRO A 420 -17.51 -17.03 -15.04
C PRO A 420 -17.52 -17.86 -13.76
N ALA A 421 -16.84 -19.01 -13.73
CA ALA A 421 -16.77 -19.88 -12.56
C ALA A 421 -15.64 -19.49 -11.58
N VAL A 422 -14.78 -18.52 -11.92
CA VAL A 422 -13.61 -18.09 -11.16
C VAL A 422 -13.95 -16.83 -10.38
N GLY A 423 -13.91 -16.90 -9.07
CA GLY A 423 -14.02 -15.76 -8.17
C GLY A 423 -12.66 -15.06 -7.98
N ASP A 424 -11.62 -15.88 -7.82
CA ASP A 424 -10.23 -15.44 -7.83
C ASP A 424 -9.31 -16.61 -8.16
N VAL A 425 -8.05 -16.33 -8.53
CA VAL A 425 -7.10 -17.34 -8.98
C VAL A 425 -5.66 -17.01 -8.60
N ALA A 426 -4.89 -18.03 -8.28
CA ALA A 426 -3.44 -17.96 -8.17
C ALA A 426 -2.82 -19.12 -8.94
N VAL A 427 -1.79 -18.80 -9.74
CA VAL A 427 -1.02 -19.80 -10.47
C VAL A 427 0.35 -19.95 -9.85
N ILE A 428 0.75 -21.20 -9.60
CA ILE A 428 2.01 -21.55 -8.94
C ILE A 428 2.74 -22.65 -9.70
N GLY A 429 4.07 -22.64 -9.62
CA GLY A 429 4.92 -23.76 -9.97
C GLY A 429 4.97 -24.74 -8.80
N LEU A 430 4.79 -26.02 -9.07
CA LEU A 430 4.99 -27.10 -8.12
C LEU A 430 6.11 -28.01 -8.62
N PRO A 431 6.96 -28.56 -7.75
CA PRO A 431 8.05 -29.44 -8.15
C PRO A 431 7.54 -30.64 -8.94
N ASP A 432 8.17 -30.95 -10.05
CA ASP A 432 7.85 -32.10 -10.90
C ASP A 432 9.15 -32.74 -11.42
N ALA A 433 9.30 -34.06 -11.21
CA ALA A 433 10.53 -34.78 -11.51
C ALA A 433 10.87 -34.81 -13.02
N GLU A 434 9.88 -34.72 -13.90
CA GLU A 434 10.05 -34.77 -15.36
C GLU A 434 10.14 -33.38 -15.97
N ARG A 435 9.46 -32.40 -15.39
CA ARG A 435 9.28 -31.05 -15.94
C ARG A 435 10.11 -29.98 -15.26
N GLY A 436 10.75 -30.29 -14.11
CA GLY A 436 11.30 -29.32 -13.18
C GLY A 436 10.16 -28.73 -12.32
N GLU A 437 9.26 -28.00 -12.96
CA GLU A 437 8.01 -27.54 -12.35
C GLU A 437 6.81 -27.85 -13.26
N LEU A 438 5.67 -28.15 -12.65
CA LEU A 438 4.36 -28.20 -13.29
C LEU A 438 3.57 -26.92 -12.98
N VAL A 439 2.72 -26.50 -13.90
CA VAL A 439 1.84 -25.34 -13.72
C VAL A 439 0.58 -25.76 -13.01
N CYS A 440 0.34 -25.22 -11.80
CA CYS A 440 -0.86 -25.48 -11.02
C CYS A 440 -1.71 -24.20 -10.91
N ALA A 441 -2.97 -24.27 -11.34
CA ALA A 441 -3.95 -23.22 -11.09
C ALA A 441 -4.73 -23.53 -9.80
N VAL A 442 -4.76 -22.60 -8.87
CA VAL A 442 -5.56 -22.68 -7.64
C VAL A 442 -6.68 -21.65 -7.74
N VAL A 443 -7.91 -22.12 -7.79
CA VAL A 443 -9.10 -21.32 -8.10
C VAL A 443 -10.02 -21.23 -6.88
N GLU A 444 -10.38 -20.01 -6.51
CA GLU A 444 -11.50 -19.71 -5.62
C GLU A 444 -12.77 -19.58 -6.47
N ARG A 445 -13.83 -20.28 -6.09
CA ARG A 445 -15.06 -20.30 -6.89
C ARG A 445 -15.78 -18.96 -6.85
N ALA A 446 -16.35 -18.57 -7.98
CA ALA A 446 -17.25 -17.41 -8.01
C ALA A 446 -18.54 -17.71 -7.21
N PRO A 447 -19.08 -16.73 -6.45
CA PRO A 447 -20.35 -16.85 -5.78
C PRO A 447 -21.46 -17.19 -6.77
N GLY A 448 -22.24 -18.25 -6.49
CA GLY A 448 -23.34 -18.68 -7.36
C GLY A 448 -22.91 -19.41 -8.64
N ALA A 449 -21.63 -19.69 -8.82
CA ALA A 449 -21.17 -20.53 -9.93
C ALA A 449 -21.80 -21.93 -9.86
N GLY A 450 -22.20 -22.45 -11.00
CA GLY A 450 -22.78 -23.77 -11.16
C GLY A 450 -21.82 -24.93 -10.82
N GLU A 451 -21.53 -25.82 -11.76
CA GLU A 451 -20.59 -26.91 -11.54
C GLU A 451 -19.13 -26.38 -11.37
N PRO A 452 -18.29 -27.11 -10.59
CA PRO A 452 -16.88 -26.76 -10.44
C PRO A 452 -16.16 -26.77 -11.79
N LEU A 453 -15.23 -25.81 -11.98
CA LEU A 453 -14.34 -25.79 -13.13
C LEU A 453 -13.51 -27.09 -13.15
N THR A 454 -13.45 -27.75 -14.30
CA THR A 454 -12.59 -28.93 -14.49
C THR A 454 -11.30 -28.55 -15.21
N LEU A 455 -10.25 -29.36 -15.04
CA LEU A 455 -8.97 -29.13 -15.72
C LEU A 455 -9.14 -29.06 -17.25
N THR A 456 -9.99 -29.96 -17.82
CA THR A 456 -10.26 -29.96 -19.27
C THR A 456 -11.00 -28.70 -19.74
N ALA A 457 -12.01 -28.25 -18.99
CA ALA A 457 -12.75 -27.03 -19.31
C ALA A 457 -11.85 -25.80 -19.20
N MET A 458 -11.03 -25.71 -18.17
CA MET A 458 -10.03 -24.65 -17.98
C MET A 458 -9.03 -24.61 -19.14
N ALA A 459 -8.44 -25.74 -19.50
CA ALA A 459 -7.49 -25.83 -20.61
C ALA A 459 -8.13 -25.41 -21.95
N SER A 460 -9.38 -25.79 -22.19
CA SER A 460 -10.12 -25.38 -23.38
C SER A 460 -10.38 -23.87 -23.41
N TYR A 461 -10.77 -23.30 -22.26
CA TYR A 461 -10.99 -21.86 -22.12
C TYR A 461 -9.70 -21.07 -22.37
N LEU A 462 -8.59 -21.47 -21.74
CA LEU A 462 -7.29 -20.82 -21.91
C LEU A 462 -6.78 -20.88 -23.34
N ARG A 463 -6.98 -21.99 -24.03
CA ARG A 463 -6.65 -22.13 -25.48
C ARG A 463 -7.49 -21.18 -26.34
N ALA A 464 -8.78 -21.08 -26.05
CA ALA A 464 -9.67 -20.16 -26.75
C ALA A 464 -9.27 -18.69 -26.51
N GLY A 465 -8.72 -18.38 -25.33
CA GLY A 465 -8.12 -17.10 -24.99
C GLY A 465 -6.73 -16.86 -25.59
N GLY A 466 -6.21 -17.77 -26.43
CA GLY A 466 -4.92 -17.62 -27.12
C GLY A 466 -3.69 -18.11 -26.37
N LEU A 467 -3.87 -18.74 -25.19
CA LEU A 467 -2.72 -19.25 -24.42
C LEU A 467 -2.05 -20.43 -25.14
N SER A 468 -0.74 -20.38 -25.28
CA SER A 468 0.06 -21.43 -25.90
C SER A 468 0.00 -22.74 -25.10
N VAL A 469 0.00 -23.88 -25.81
CA VAL A 469 -0.20 -25.23 -25.20
C VAL A 469 0.82 -25.55 -24.11
N HIS A 470 2.07 -25.11 -24.26
CA HIS A 470 3.14 -25.38 -23.28
C HIS A 470 2.96 -24.62 -21.96
N LYS A 471 2.11 -23.59 -21.94
CA LYS A 471 1.79 -22.79 -20.72
C LYS A 471 0.54 -23.28 -19.99
N LEU A 472 -0.20 -24.22 -20.54
CA LEU A 472 -1.44 -24.69 -19.94
C LEU A 472 -1.18 -25.35 -18.60
N PRO A 473 -1.99 -25.06 -17.57
CA PRO A 473 -1.91 -25.76 -16.30
C PRO A 473 -2.15 -27.27 -16.44
N GLU A 474 -1.33 -28.05 -15.74
CA GLU A 474 -1.47 -29.50 -15.65
C GLU A 474 -2.23 -29.94 -14.38
N ARG A 475 -2.35 -29.02 -13.43
CA ARG A 475 -3.08 -29.27 -12.18
C ARG A 475 -4.05 -28.14 -11.90
N LEU A 476 -5.24 -28.48 -11.42
CA LEU A 476 -6.27 -27.56 -10.96
C LEU A 476 -6.67 -27.92 -9.54
N GLU A 477 -6.54 -26.97 -8.64
CA GLU A 477 -7.05 -27.06 -7.28
C GLU A 477 -8.18 -26.06 -7.10
N VAL A 478 -9.28 -26.50 -6.50
CA VAL A 478 -10.42 -25.63 -6.18
C VAL A 478 -10.49 -25.47 -4.67
N VAL A 479 -10.49 -24.22 -4.21
CA VAL A 479 -10.49 -23.87 -2.79
C VAL A 479 -11.66 -22.96 -2.45
N ASP A 480 -12.07 -22.98 -1.17
CA ASP A 480 -13.12 -22.08 -0.68
C ASP A 480 -12.64 -20.63 -0.62
N ALA A 481 -11.36 -20.43 -0.26
CA ALA A 481 -10.72 -19.13 -0.23
C ALA A 481 -9.21 -19.25 -0.43
N LEU A 482 -8.63 -18.31 -1.18
CA LEU A 482 -7.18 -18.17 -1.32
C LEU A 482 -6.57 -17.57 -0.05
N PRO A 483 -5.40 -18.05 0.42
CA PRO A 483 -4.72 -17.47 1.56
C PRO A 483 -4.23 -16.06 1.23
N ARG A 484 -4.58 -15.09 2.08
CA ARG A 484 -4.27 -13.68 1.87
C ARG A 484 -3.60 -13.07 3.08
N ASN A 485 -2.77 -12.05 2.87
CA ASN A 485 -2.33 -11.21 3.97
C ASN A 485 -3.48 -10.29 4.44
N GLU A 486 -3.39 -9.85 5.70
CA GLU A 486 -4.43 -9.00 6.29
C GLU A 486 -4.32 -7.52 5.86
N THR A 487 -3.14 -7.08 5.42
CA THR A 487 -2.85 -5.68 5.12
C THR A 487 -3.50 -5.19 3.84
N LEU A 488 -3.19 -5.82 2.72
CA LEU A 488 -3.67 -5.46 1.38
C LEU A 488 -4.42 -6.59 0.70
N ARG A 489 -4.74 -7.66 1.43
CA ARG A 489 -5.43 -8.85 0.91
C ARG A 489 -4.70 -9.55 -0.24
N LYS A 490 -3.38 -9.39 -0.34
CA LYS A 490 -2.55 -10.07 -1.34
C LYS A 490 -2.54 -11.57 -1.12
N VAL A 491 -2.64 -12.34 -2.21
CA VAL A 491 -2.54 -13.81 -2.17
C VAL A 491 -1.14 -14.25 -1.75
N LEU A 492 -1.07 -15.19 -0.81
CA LEU A 492 0.16 -15.75 -0.27
C LEU A 492 0.53 -17.05 -1.01
N LYS A 493 1.09 -16.92 -2.22
CA LYS A 493 1.43 -18.07 -3.09
C LYS A 493 2.36 -19.08 -2.43
N TYR A 494 3.23 -18.67 -1.51
CA TYR A 494 4.10 -19.59 -0.79
C TYR A 494 3.29 -20.61 0.05
N LYS A 495 2.19 -20.19 0.70
CA LYS A 495 1.30 -21.09 1.43
C LYS A 495 0.59 -22.08 0.51
N LEU A 496 0.30 -21.68 -0.72
CA LEU A 496 -0.27 -22.60 -1.72
C LEU A 496 0.78 -23.61 -2.19
N ARG A 497 2.03 -23.16 -2.41
CA ARG A 497 3.13 -24.09 -2.74
C ARG A 497 3.36 -25.11 -1.63
N GLU A 498 3.40 -24.67 -0.36
CA GLU A 498 3.52 -25.57 0.80
C GLU A 498 2.35 -26.56 0.89
N ARG A 499 1.12 -26.10 0.63
CA ARG A 499 -0.10 -26.92 0.73
C ARG A 499 -0.22 -27.99 -0.35
N PHE A 500 0.26 -27.71 -1.55
CA PHE A 500 0.06 -28.52 -2.74
C PHE A 500 1.37 -29.13 -3.30
N ALA A 501 2.47 -29.05 -2.56
CA ALA A 501 3.77 -29.59 -2.98
C ALA A 501 3.79 -31.12 -3.11
N ASP A 502 2.83 -31.82 -2.48
CA ASP A 502 2.73 -33.30 -2.47
C ASP A 502 1.81 -33.84 -3.58
#